data_d2c97fe689430af5f8e0a5453336bd9e
#
_entry.id   d2c97fe689430af5f8e0a5453336bd9e
#
_cell.length_a   1.000
_cell.length_b   1.000
_cell.length_c   1.000
_cell.angle_alpha   90.00
_cell.angle_beta   90.00
_cell.angle_gamma   90.00
#
_symmetry.space_group_name_H-M   'P 1'
#
loop_
_entity.id
_entity.type
_entity.pdbx_description
1 polymer ?
#
loop_
_entity_poly.entity_id
_entity_poly.type
_entity_poly.pdbx_seq_one_letter_code
_entity_poly.pdbx_strand_id
1 'polypeptide(L)'
;MLSRAFINHAVYGTHATWQTQQYLLEDFLNFLNDSERDILTKALQDFEQADTDDVMEVLEERNGRRIPKKENIHQTVMEIAEKELIQEPMFVIDLWAPHLTKMGLTSAELDKIYEKCKPTPKRVINMISFPSNMTGSQKTLETNMIGTFLRFMTGSDIICTSKIEVTFVRLDGLSSHPVAHTCRGVLELPDDYQSYPDFRSQFMEILRSNVWVMDNV
;
A
#
# COMPACT_ATOMS: atom_id res chain seq x y z
N MET A 1 -7.10 1.92 0.44
CA MET A 1 -7.68 2.57 -0.76
C MET A 1 -8.50 1.54 -1.51
N LEU A 2 -9.52 1.97 -2.24
CA LEU A 2 -10.25 1.05 -3.12
C LEU A 2 -9.37 0.67 -4.31
N SER A 3 -9.30 -0.62 -4.62
CA SER A 3 -8.53 -1.12 -5.75
C SER A 3 -9.13 -0.67 -7.10
N ARG A 4 -8.34 -0.66 -8.15
CA ARG A 4 -8.84 -0.38 -9.52
C ARG A 4 -9.90 -1.41 -9.92
N ALA A 5 -9.66 -2.69 -9.59
CA ALA A 5 -10.60 -3.76 -9.84
C ALA A 5 -11.96 -3.50 -9.18
N PHE A 6 -11.97 -3.06 -7.90
CA PHE A 6 -13.17 -2.68 -7.17
C PHE A 6 -13.92 -1.53 -7.86
N ILE A 7 -13.23 -0.44 -8.17
CA ILE A 7 -13.86 0.74 -8.81
C ILE A 7 -14.39 0.39 -10.20
N ASN A 8 -13.63 -0.33 -11.00
CA ASN A 8 -14.05 -0.74 -12.33
C ASN A 8 -15.27 -1.66 -12.25
N HIS A 9 -15.31 -2.58 -11.28
CA HIS A 9 -16.49 -3.42 -11.07
C HIS A 9 -17.71 -2.60 -10.64
N ALA A 10 -17.53 -1.65 -9.72
CA ALA A 10 -18.60 -0.78 -9.25
C ALA A 10 -19.18 0.14 -10.35
N VAL A 11 -18.34 0.63 -11.27
CA VAL A 11 -18.75 1.57 -12.33
C VAL A 11 -19.34 0.83 -13.54
N TYR A 12 -18.72 -0.28 -13.96
CA TYR A 12 -19.03 -0.96 -15.21
C TYR A 12 -19.73 -2.31 -15.02
N GLY A 13 -19.81 -2.81 -13.78
CA GLY A 13 -20.43 -4.10 -13.47
C GLY A 13 -19.69 -5.30 -14.07
N THR A 14 -20.39 -6.44 -14.16
CA THR A 14 -19.86 -7.68 -14.72
C THR A 14 -19.53 -7.61 -16.22
N HIS A 15 -20.03 -6.62 -16.93
CA HIS A 15 -19.75 -6.43 -18.36
C HIS A 15 -18.32 -5.97 -18.67
N ALA A 16 -17.60 -5.49 -17.65
CA ALA A 16 -16.21 -5.02 -17.80
C ALA A 16 -15.18 -6.08 -17.35
N THR A 17 -15.49 -7.35 -17.46
CA THR A 17 -14.70 -8.48 -16.96
C THR A 17 -13.22 -8.40 -17.36
N TRP A 18 -12.92 -8.05 -18.62
CA TRP A 18 -11.53 -7.96 -19.08
C TRP A 18 -10.76 -6.77 -18.47
N GLN A 19 -11.41 -5.62 -18.27
CA GLN A 19 -10.79 -4.44 -17.65
C GLN A 19 -10.56 -4.68 -16.15
N THR A 20 -11.52 -5.33 -15.49
CA THR A 20 -11.39 -5.71 -14.09
C THR A 20 -10.27 -6.74 -13.91
N GLN A 21 -10.18 -7.75 -14.77
CA GLN A 21 -9.14 -8.77 -14.69
C GLN A 21 -7.73 -8.23 -14.94
N GLN A 22 -7.58 -7.23 -15.82
CA GLN A 22 -6.28 -6.62 -16.08
C GLN A 22 -5.61 -6.07 -14.81
N TYR A 23 -6.39 -5.48 -13.92
CA TYR A 23 -5.86 -4.87 -12.68
C TYR A 23 -5.97 -5.78 -11.46
N LEU A 24 -6.74 -6.86 -11.55
CA LEU A 24 -7.08 -7.70 -10.41
C LEU A 24 -5.84 -8.31 -9.76
N LEU A 25 -4.93 -8.86 -10.55
CA LEU A 25 -3.70 -9.46 -10.06
C LEU A 25 -2.76 -8.41 -9.47
N GLU A 26 -2.56 -7.28 -10.16
CA GLU A 26 -1.71 -6.18 -9.68
C GLU A 26 -2.24 -5.62 -8.37
N ASP A 27 -3.54 -5.34 -8.30
CA ASP A 27 -4.20 -4.83 -7.10
C ASP A 27 -4.12 -5.82 -5.94
N PHE A 28 -4.31 -7.11 -6.22
CA PHE A 28 -4.20 -8.16 -5.20
C PHE A 28 -2.78 -8.27 -4.64
N LEU A 29 -1.77 -8.33 -5.49
CA LEU A 29 -0.37 -8.35 -5.05
C LEU A 29 0.00 -7.10 -4.23
N ASN A 30 -0.57 -5.94 -4.56
CA ASN A 30 -0.38 -4.72 -3.77
C ASN A 30 -1.14 -4.72 -2.44
N PHE A 31 -2.15 -5.55 -2.31
CA PHE A 31 -2.92 -5.72 -1.05
C PHE A 31 -2.19 -6.61 -0.04
N LEU A 32 -1.33 -7.51 -0.52
CA LEU A 32 -0.52 -8.41 0.30
C LEU A 32 0.56 -7.68 1.09
N ASN A 33 1.00 -8.28 2.19
CA ASN A 33 2.24 -7.85 2.84
C ASN A 33 3.46 -8.18 1.97
N ASP A 34 4.62 -7.62 2.30
CA ASP A 34 5.81 -7.73 1.45
C ASP A 34 6.29 -9.19 1.29
N SER A 35 6.21 -10.00 2.37
CA SER A 35 6.61 -11.41 2.34
C SER A 35 5.71 -12.24 1.44
N GLU A 36 4.38 -12.15 1.65
CA GLU A 36 3.39 -12.84 0.82
C GLU A 36 3.49 -12.45 -0.66
N ARG A 37 3.67 -11.13 -0.92
CA ARG A 37 3.84 -10.60 -2.27
C ARG A 37 5.06 -11.20 -2.96
N ASP A 38 6.20 -11.26 -2.26
CA ASP A 38 7.44 -11.81 -2.81
C ASP A 38 7.29 -13.30 -3.12
N ILE A 39 6.68 -14.08 -2.22
CA ILE A 39 6.41 -15.51 -2.41
C ILE A 39 5.53 -15.72 -3.65
N LEU A 40 4.36 -15.08 -3.71
CA LEU A 40 3.45 -15.25 -4.84
C LEU A 40 4.00 -14.69 -6.15
N THR A 41 4.77 -13.59 -6.11
CA THR A 41 5.40 -13.04 -7.32
C THR A 41 6.43 -14.01 -7.88
N LYS A 42 7.26 -14.64 -7.05
CA LYS A 42 8.20 -15.68 -7.48
C LYS A 42 7.48 -16.88 -8.07
N ALA A 43 6.43 -17.37 -7.40
CA ALA A 43 5.65 -18.51 -7.87
C ALA A 43 4.96 -18.25 -9.21
N LEU A 44 4.47 -17.03 -9.44
CA LEU A 44 3.84 -16.61 -10.70
C LEU A 44 4.86 -16.44 -11.84
N GLN A 45 6.11 -16.06 -11.52
CA GLN A 45 7.18 -15.92 -12.51
C GLN A 45 7.84 -17.26 -12.86
N ASP A 46 8.20 -18.05 -11.86
CA ASP A 46 8.80 -19.36 -12.02
C ASP A 46 8.43 -20.27 -10.84
N PHE A 47 7.38 -21.05 -11.02
CA PHE A 47 6.86 -21.94 -9.99
C PHE A 47 7.85 -23.04 -9.57
N GLU A 48 8.75 -23.45 -10.46
CA GLU A 48 9.72 -24.52 -10.17
C GLU A 48 10.82 -24.04 -9.22
N GLN A 49 11.07 -22.73 -9.15
CA GLN A 49 12.03 -22.12 -8.23
C GLN A 49 11.39 -21.58 -6.94
N ALA A 50 10.06 -21.59 -6.87
CA ALA A 50 9.35 -21.16 -5.66
C ALA A 50 9.32 -22.29 -4.63
N ASP A 51 9.37 -21.93 -3.35
CA ASP A 51 9.10 -22.87 -2.28
C ASP A 51 7.60 -23.19 -2.26
N THR A 52 7.26 -24.45 -2.52
CA THR A 52 5.85 -24.87 -2.63
C THR A 52 5.14 -24.84 -1.28
N ASP A 53 5.84 -25.05 -0.18
CA ASP A 53 5.26 -25.04 1.16
C ASP A 53 4.94 -23.60 1.56
N ASP A 54 5.82 -22.64 1.31
CA ASP A 54 5.57 -21.20 1.51
C ASP A 54 4.37 -20.72 0.67
N VAL A 55 4.31 -21.17 -0.61
CA VAL A 55 3.18 -20.82 -1.49
C VAL A 55 1.87 -21.41 -0.97
N MET A 56 1.88 -22.66 -0.48
CA MET A 56 0.70 -23.30 0.12
C MET A 56 0.23 -22.53 1.35
N GLU A 57 1.14 -22.17 2.25
CA GLU A 57 0.82 -21.42 3.47
C GLU A 57 0.10 -20.10 3.15
N VAL A 58 0.67 -19.31 2.24
CA VAL A 58 0.05 -18.03 1.80
C VAL A 58 -1.32 -18.24 1.19
N LEU A 59 -1.50 -19.28 0.36
CA LEU A 59 -2.80 -19.56 -0.25
C LEU A 59 -3.83 -20.07 0.75
N GLU A 60 -3.43 -20.91 1.71
CA GLU A 60 -4.32 -21.45 2.76
C GLU A 60 -4.79 -20.36 3.72
N GLU A 61 -3.92 -19.44 4.15
CA GLU A 61 -4.29 -18.28 4.96
C GLU A 61 -5.39 -17.42 4.30
N ARG A 62 -5.42 -17.42 2.96
CA ARG A 62 -6.42 -16.71 2.15
C ARG A 62 -7.55 -17.59 1.66
N ASN A 63 -7.78 -18.72 2.34
CA ASN A 63 -8.82 -19.69 1.99
C ASN A 63 -8.70 -20.26 0.57
N GLY A 64 -7.52 -20.35 0.02
CA GLY A 64 -7.24 -21.11 -1.20
C GLY A 64 -7.48 -22.60 -0.96
N ARG A 65 -8.26 -23.25 -1.85
CA ARG A 65 -8.67 -24.65 -1.68
C ARG A 65 -7.93 -25.61 -2.61
N ARG A 66 -7.10 -25.09 -3.49
CA ARG A 66 -6.41 -25.90 -4.51
C ARG A 66 -4.95 -26.04 -4.16
N ILE A 67 -4.42 -27.24 -4.34
CA ILE A 67 -2.98 -27.48 -4.26
C ILE A 67 -2.33 -26.72 -5.43
N PRO A 68 -1.38 -25.81 -5.15
CA PRO A 68 -0.72 -25.04 -6.20
C PRO A 68 0.16 -25.94 -7.06
N LYS A 69 0.10 -25.70 -8.37
CA LYS A 69 0.92 -26.34 -9.38
C LYS A 69 1.24 -25.34 -10.48
N LYS A 70 2.30 -25.57 -11.25
CA LYS A 70 2.70 -24.72 -12.37
C LYS A 70 1.53 -24.38 -13.32
N GLU A 71 0.67 -25.38 -13.59
CA GLU A 71 -0.43 -25.23 -14.53
C GLU A 71 -1.61 -24.44 -13.97
N ASN A 72 -1.72 -24.32 -12.64
CA ASN A 72 -2.92 -23.74 -12.01
C ASN A 72 -2.65 -22.55 -11.12
N ILE A 73 -1.39 -22.26 -10.79
CA ILE A 73 -1.04 -21.21 -9.81
C ILE A 73 -1.63 -19.85 -10.19
N HIS A 74 -1.50 -19.44 -11.45
CA HIS A 74 -2.07 -18.18 -11.92
C HIS A 74 -3.58 -18.11 -11.73
N GLN A 75 -4.30 -19.19 -12.11
CA GLN A 75 -5.75 -19.26 -11.94
C GLN A 75 -6.14 -19.26 -10.46
N THR A 76 -5.41 -19.99 -9.61
CA THR A 76 -5.67 -20.06 -8.17
C THR A 76 -5.51 -18.68 -7.52
N VAL A 77 -4.45 -17.95 -7.84
CA VAL A 77 -4.23 -16.60 -7.33
C VAL A 77 -5.32 -15.64 -7.83
N MET A 78 -5.72 -15.73 -9.09
CA MET A 78 -6.80 -14.91 -9.65
C MET A 78 -8.16 -15.17 -8.99
N GLU A 79 -8.48 -16.43 -8.67
CA GLU A 79 -9.72 -16.79 -7.95
C GLU A 79 -9.75 -16.21 -6.53
N ILE A 80 -8.62 -16.23 -5.82
CA ILE A 80 -8.49 -15.62 -4.50
C ILE A 80 -8.61 -14.10 -4.62
N ALA A 81 -7.91 -13.49 -5.57
CA ALA A 81 -7.97 -12.05 -5.82
C ALA A 81 -9.40 -11.58 -6.11
N GLU A 82 -10.15 -12.30 -6.94
CA GLU A 82 -11.54 -11.98 -7.24
C GLU A 82 -12.42 -12.12 -6.00
N LYS A 83 -12.20 -13.15 -5.20
CA LYS A 83 -12.93 -13.35 -3.96
C LYS A 83 -12.70 -12.20 -2.99
N GLU A 84 -11.44 -11.87 -2.67
CA GLU A 84 -11.10 -10.87 -1.67
C GLU A 84 -11.40 -9.43 -2.12
N LEU A 85 -11.13 -9.10 -3.38
CA LEU A 85 -11.25 -7.71 -3.87
C LEU A 85 -12.62 -7.38 -4.45
N ILE A 86 -13.40 -8.36 -4.85
CA ILE A 86 -14.71 -8.15 -5.48
C ILE A 86 -15.83 -8.83 -4.69
N GLN A 87 -15.75 -10.16 -4.46
CA GLN A 87 -16.90 -10.91 -3.92
C GLN A 87 -17.14 -10.58 -2.44
N GLU A 88 -16.11 -10.55 -1.62
CA GLU A 88 -16.24 -10.22 -0.19
C GLU A 88 -16.73 -8.79 0.04
N PRO A 89 -16.21 -7.75 -0.64
CA PRO A 89 -16.73 -6.39 -0.49
C PRO A 89 -17.97 -6.08 -1.36
N MET A 90 -18.64 -7.08 -1.95
CA MET A 90 -19.76 -6.87 -2.90
C MET A 90 -20.84 -5.96 -2.32
N PHE A 91 -21.18 -6.10 -1.04
CA PHE A 91 -22.14 -5.20 -0.38
C PHE A 91 -21.72 -3.72 -0.48
N VAL A 92 -20.44 -3.44 -0.29
CA VAL A 92 -19.90 -2.08 -0.39
C VAL A 92 -19.88 -1.61 -1.85
N ILE A 93 -19.53 -2.51 -2.77
CA ILE A 93 -19.58 -2.25 -4.22
C ILE A 93 -20.99 -1.82 -4.63
N ASP A 94 -22.01 -2.60 -4.26
CA ASP A 94 -23.41 -2.30 -4.59
C ASP A 94 -23.90 -0.98 -3.99
N LEU A 95 -23.47 -0.66 -2.77
CA LEU A 95 -23.81 0.60 -2.12
C LEU A 95 -23.18 1.82 -2.84
N TRP A 96 -21.96 1.67 -3.36
CA TRP A 96 -21.20 2.77 -3.96
C TRP A 96 -21.41 2.89 -5.48
N ALA A 97 -21.78 1.82 -6.15
CA ALA A 97 -21.96 1.79 -7.61
C ALA A 97 -22.87 2.91 -8.16
N PRO A 98 -24.05 3.21 -7.56
CA PRO A 98 -24.89 4.30 -8.05
C PRO A 98 -24.23 5.68 -7.95
N HIS A 99 -23.40 5.90 -6.93
CA HIS A 99 -22.70 7.16 -6.74
C HIS A 99 -21.53 7.30 -7.71
N LEU A 100 -20.74 6.24 -7.86
CA LEU A 100 -19.58 6.20 -8.78
C LEU A 100 -20.02 6.32 -10.24
N THR A 101 -21.08 5.60 -10.64
CA THR A 101 -21.65 5.67 -11.99
C THR A 101 -22.16 7.09 -12.30
N LYS A 102 -22.78 7.76 -11.32
CA LYS A 102 -23.27 9.14 -11.47
C LYS A 102 -22.14 10.15 -11.69
N MET A 103 -20.92 9.86 -11.25
CA MET A 103 -19.76 10.71 -11.52
C MET A 103 -19.37 10.71 -13.00
N GLY A 104 -19.81 9.73 -13.78
CA GLY A 104 -19.60 9.65 -15.23
C GLY A 104 -18.13 9.51 -15.64
N LEU A 105 -17.26 8.97 -14.75
CA LEU A 105 -15.85 8.80 -15.02
C LEU A 105 -15.63 7.71 -16.08
N THR A 106 -14.87 8.04 -17.09
CA THR A 106 -14.38 7.07 -18.08
C THR A 106 -13.21 6.26 -17.51
N SER A 107 -12.94 5.08 -18.08
CA SER A 107 -11.78 4.27 -17.71
C SER A 107 -10.46 5.05 -17.82
N ALA A 108 -10.29 5.85 -18.87
CA ALA A 108 -9.10 6.69 -19.06
C ALA A 108 -8.95 7.79 -17.99
N GLU A 109 -10.05 8.32 -17.45
CA GLU A 109 -10.00 9.28 -16.35
C GLU A 109 -9.69 8.59 -15.02
N LEU A 110 -10.24 7.41 -14.79
CA LEU A 110 -9.87 6.58 -13.64
C LEU A 110 -8.37 6.24 -13.67
N ASP A 111 -7.83 5.80 -14.82
CA ASP A 111 -6.41 5.51 -14.96
C ASP A 111 -5.55 6.74 -14.64
N LYS A 112 -5.94 7.93 -15.11
CA LYS A 112 -5.23 9.17 -14.77
C LYS A 112 -5.26 9.49 -13.28
N ILE A 113 -6.37 9.18 -12.59
CA ILE A 113 -6.48 9.37 -11.13
C ILE A 113 -5.50 8.42 -10.44
N TYR A 114 -5.51 7.13 -10.79
CA TYR A 114 -4.59 6.14 -10.20
C TYR A 114 -3.13 6.49 -10.47
N GLU A 115 -2.79 6.89 -11.70
CA GLU A 115 -1.43 7.34 -12.02
C GLU A 115 -1.00 8.58 -11.21
N LYS A 116 -1.91 9.50 -10.91
CA LYS A 116 -1.62 10.63 -10.01
C LYS A 116 -1.39 10.19 -8.57
N CYS A 117 -2.11 9.18 -8.12
CA CYS A 117 -1.99 8.64 -6.77
C CYS A 117 -0.81 7.66 -6.61
N LYS A 118 -0.24 7.18 -7.72
CA LYS A 118 0.89 6.23 -7.72
C LYS A 118 2.13 6.86 -7.06
N PRO A 119 2.64 6.26 -5.96
CA PRO A 119 3.81 6.79 -5.30
C PRO A 119 5.07 6.54 -6.15
N THR A 120 5.89 7.59 -6.26
CA THR A 120 7.26 7.46 -6.76
C THR A 120 8.20 8.18 -5.79
N PRO A 121 9.48 7.77 -5.68
CA PRO A 121 10.44 8.41 -4.78
C PRO A 121 10.46 9.93 -4.93
N LYS A 122 10.53 10.39 -6.18
CA LYS A 122 10.55 11.82 -6.50
C LYS A 122 9.29 12.56 -6.05
N ARG A 123 8.10 11.96 -6.26
CA ARG A 123 6.84 12.58 -5.83
C ARG A 123 6.76 12.68 -4.32
N VAL A 124 7.06 11.59 -3.62
CA VAL A 124 6.97 11.55 -2.16
C VAL A 124 7.99 12.49 -1.52
N ILE A 125 9.24 12.48 -2.00
CA ILE A 125 10.28 13.42 -1.51
C ILE A 125 9.85 14.88 -1.70
N ASN A 126 9.22 15.22 -2.83
CA ASN A 126 8.76 16.59 -3.10
C ASN A 126 7.57 17.01 -2.21
N MET A 127 6.83 16.06 -1.64
CA MET A 127 5.74 16.35 -0.69
C MET A 127 6.26 16.64 0.72
N ILE A 128 7.47 16.17 1.06
CA ILE A 128 8.04 16.34 2.40
C ILE A 128 8.60 17.76 2.53
N SER A 129 8.10 18.49 3.53
CA SER A 129 8.52 19.82 3.89
C SER A 129 9.20 19.81 5.25
N PHE A 130 10.46 20.23 5.28
CA PHE A 130 11.24 20.39 6.53
C PHE A 130 11.19 21.83 7.03
N PRO A 131 11.39 22.07 8.33
CA PRO A 131 11.56 23.41 8.88
C PRO A 131 12.69 24.18 8.17
N SER A 132 12.50 25.47 7.95
CA SER A 132 13.40 26.33 7.15
C SER A 132 14.82 26.48 7.72
N ASN A 133 15.04 26.11 8.97
CA ASN A 133 16.31 26.19 9.67
C ASN A 133 17.21 24.96 9.51
N MET A 134 16.78 23.95 8.72
CA MET A 134 17.60 22.76 8.49
C MET A 134 18.38 22.84 7.19
N THR A 135 19.70 22.81 7.31
CA THR A 135 20.63 22.71 6.18
C THR A 135 20.95 21.26 5.86
N GLY A 136 20.59 20.83 4.64
CA GLY A 136 21.34 19.77 3.97
C GLY A 136 21.07 18.31 4.31
N SER A 137 19.90 17.95 4.80
CA SER A 137 19.52 16.52 4.90
C SER A 137 19.35 15.92 3.50
N GLN A 138 20.17 14.93 3.15
CA GLN A 138 19.96 14.14 1.94
C GLN A 138 18.62 13.44 2.02
N LYS A 139 17.69 13.88 1.18
CA LYS A 139 16.37 13.28 1.03
C LYS A 139 16.50 11.97 0.24
N THR A 140 16.76 10.88 0.93
CA THR A 140 16.83 9.55 0.31
C THR A 140 15.79 8.64 0.94
N LEU A 141 14.75 8.29 0.18
CA LEU A 141 13.81 7.24 0.51
C LEU A 141 14.11 6.03 -0.38
N GLU A 142 14.29 4.87 0.24
CA GLU A 142 14.44 3.63 -0.52
C GLU A 142 13.12 3.29 -1.23
N THR A 143 13.19 2.93 -2.50
CA THR A 143 12.01 2.75 -3.36
C THR A 143 11.04 1.70 -2.82
N ASN A 144 11.55 0.64 -2.19
CA ASN A 144 10.76 -0.44 -1.60
C ASN A 144 10.02 -0.04 -0.31
N MET A 145 10.38 1.07 0.33
CA MET A 145 9.76 1.52 1.59
C MET A 145 8.76 2.66 1.40
N ILE A 146 8.54 3.13 0.17
CA ILE A 146 7.70 4.30 -0.09
C ILE A 146 6.24 4.04 0.29
N GLY A 147 5.71 2.90 -0.08
CA GLY A 147 4.34 2.50 0.27
C GLY A 147 4.15 2.39 1.78
N THR A 148 5.10 1.74 2.47
CA THR A 148 5.10 1.60 3.93
C THR A 148 5.20 2.95 4.62
N PHE A 149 6.07 3.85 4.14
CA PHE A 149 6.17 5.22 4.64
C PHE A 149 4.86 6.00 4.49
N LEU A 150 4.25 5.95 3.30
CA LEU A 150 2.95 6.61 3.07
C LEU A 150 1.86 6.02 3.96
N ARG A 151 1.82 4.70 4.14
CA ARG A 151 0.86 4.03 5.02
C ARG A 151 1.05 4.46 6.47
N PHE A 152 2.28 4.58 6.94
CA PHE A 152 2.59 5.13 8.24
C PHE A 152 2.11 6.58 8.39
N MET A 153 2.34 7.42 7.36
CA MET A 153 2.03 8.84 7.38
C MET A 153 0.55 9.19 7.15
N THR A 154 -0.17 8.37 6.41
CA THR A 154 -1.51 8.74 5.91
C THR A 154 -2.55 7.63 6.06
N GLY A 155 -2.16 6.46 6.55
CA GLY A 155 -3.01 5.27 6.56
C GLY A 155 -3.17 4.62 5.17
N SER A 156 -2.50 5.12 4.14
CA SER A 156 -2.62 4.63 2.76
C SER A 156 -1.26 4.54 2.09
N ASP A 157 -1.01 3.50 1.33
CA ASP A 157 0.22 3.25 0.58
C ASP A 157 0.34 4.05 -0.72
N ILE A 158 -0.65 4.89 -1.02
CA ILE A 158 -0.66 5.77 -2.17
C ILE A 158 -0.66 7.24 -1.76
N ILE A 159 -0.41 8.13 -2.75
CA ILE A 159 -0.46 9.58 -2.55
C ILE A 159 -1.92 10.03 -2.40
N CYS A 160 -2.35 10.32 -1.16
CA CYS A 160 -3.65 10.86 -0.83
C CYS A 160 -3.58 12.25 -0.15
N THR A 161 -2.36 12.78 0.02
CA THR A 161 -2.12 14.12 0.54
C THR A 161 -1.23 14.92 -0.40
N SER A 162 -1.26 16.23 -0.33
CA SER A 162 -0.41 17.10 -1.13
C SER A 162 0.92 17.49 -0.43
N LYS A 163 0.98 17.35 0.89
CA LYS A 163 2.12 17.75 1.70
C LYS A 163 2.26 16.86 2.93
N ILE A 164 3.51 16.57 3.28
CA ILE A 164 3.89 15.96 4.57
C ILE A 164 4.81 16.98 5.26
N GLU A 165 4.41 17.45 6.42
CA GLU A 165 5.19 18.40 7.21
C GLU A 165 5.98 17.66 8.27
N VAL A 166 7.30 17.89 8.33
CA VAL A 166 8.16 17.31 9.37
C VAL A 166 8.40 18.34 10.43
N THR A 167 8.21 17.96 11.67
CA THR A 167 8.51 18.77 12.86
C THR A 167 9.47 18.00 13.77
N PHE A 168 10.34 18.73 14.48
CA PHE A 168 11.21 18.14 15.47
C PHE A 168 10.72 18.55 16.86
N VAL A 169 10.54 17.55 17.72
CA VAL A 169 10.01 17.74 19.06
C VAL A 169 10.96 17.15 20.09
N ARG A 170 11.11 17.87 21.18
CA ARG A 170 11.81 17.33 22.32
C ARG A 170 10.87 16.44 23.11
N LEU A 171 11.13 15.15 23.08
CA LEU A 171 10.35 14.17 23.81
C LEU A 171 11.07 13.82 25.12
N ASP A 172 10.42 14.08 26.24
CA ASP A 172 10.92 13.69 27.56
C ASP A 172 10.40 12.31 27.94
N GLY A 173 11.31 11.35 28.13
CA GLY A 173 10.98 10.01 28.65
C GLY A 173 11.18 8.85 27.67
N LEU A 174 10.56 7.69 28.00
CA LEU A 174 10.72 6.40 27.28
C LEU A 174 10.03 6.34 25.88
N SER A 175 9.38 7.42 25.46
CA SER A 175 8.56 7.46 24.22
C SER A 175 9.23 8.26 23.09
N SER A 176 10.54 8.17 22.94
CA SER A 176 11.29 8.87 21.89
C SER A 176 11.16 8.17 20.53
N HIS A 177 9.95 8.10 20.00
CA HIS A 177 9.71 7.48 18.69
C HIS A 177 9.04 8.47 17.71
N PRO A 178 9.31 8.36 16.38
CA PRO A 178 8.56 9.08 15.37
C PRO A 178 7.04 8.86 15.48
N VAL A 179 6.28 9.95 15.42
CA VAL A 179 4.81 9.93 15.48
C VAL A 179 4.24 10.53 14.21
N ALA A 180 3.29 9.82 13.58
CA ALA A 180 2.58 10.30 12.41
C ALA A 180 1.16 10.75 12.78
N HIS A 181 0.86 12.02 12.56
CA HIS A 181 -0.50 12.57 12.66
C HIS A 181 -1.18 12.47 11.28
N THR A 182 -1.81 11.34 11.04
CA THR A 182 -2.34 10.96 9.72
C THR A 182 -3.36 11.95 9.18
N CYS A 183 -4.23 12.51 10.03
CA CYS A 183 -5.25 13.49 9.63
C CYS A 183 -4.68 14.85 9.21
N ARG A 184 -3.48 15.19 9.68
CA ARG A 184 -2.82 16.49 9.41
C ARG A 184 -1.65 16.38 8.42
N GLY A 185 -1.21 15.17 8.11
CA GLY A 185 0.01 14.94 7.31
C GLY A 185 1.27 15.49 7.99
N VAL A 186 1.36 15.39 9.33
CA VAL A 186 2.51 15.85 10.12
C VAL A 186 3.29 14.65 10.64
N LEU A 187 4.59 14.66 10.45
CA LEU A 187 5.56 13.73 11.04
C LEU A 187 6.33 14.42 12.14
N GLU A 188 6.13 14.01 13.37
CA GLU A 188 6.95 14.44 14.50
C GLU A 188 8.13 13.50 14.67
N LEU A 189 9.32 14.07 14.67
CA LEU A 189 10.57 13.36 14.89
C LEU A 189 11.21 13.84 16.20
N PRO A 190 11.78 12.94 17.00
CA PRO A 190 12.66 13.34 18.11
C PRO A 190 13.80 14.24 17.62
N ASP A 191 14.20 15.20 18.41
CA ASP A 191 15.33 16.11 18.10
C ASP A 191 16.68 15.62 18.65
N ASP A 192 16.69 14.45 19.32
CA ASP A 192 17.82 13.92 20.08
C ASP A 192 18.61 12.81 19.36
N TYR A 193 18.33 12.56 18.07
CA TYR A 193 19.13 11.61 17.29
C TYR A 193 20.62 11.97 17.27
N GLN A 194 21.46 11.00 17.63
CA GLN A 194 22.91 11.20 17.71
C GLN A 194 23.56 11.30 16.34
N SER A 195 22.97 10.67 15.32
CA SER A 195 23.51 10.65 13.96
C SER A 195 22.45 10.24 12.95
N TYR A 196 22.73 10.46 11.65
CA TYR A 196 21.86 9.96 10.57
C TYR A 196 21.72 8.41 10.56
N PRO A 197 22.78 7.60 10.75
CA PRO A 197 22.62 6.15 10.88
C PRO A 197 21.71 5.74 12.04
N ASP A 198 21.76 6.41 13.17
CA ASP A 198 20.90 6.18 14.31
C ASP A 198 19.43 6.47 13.97
N PHE A 199 19.14 7.67 13.46
CA PHE A 199 17.81 8.00 12.93
C PHE A 199 17.31 6.96 11.92
N ARG A 200 18.15 6.61 10.92
CA ARG A 200 17.76 5.65 9.88
C ARG A 200 17.41 4.30 10.46
N SER A 201 18.21 3.80 11.41
CA SER A 201 17.98 2.50 12.05
C SER A 201 16.65 2.49 12.79
N GLN A 202 16.40 3.46 13.65
CA GLN A 202 15.17 3.55 14.44
C GLN A 202 13.94 3.76 13.57
N PHE A 203 14.03 4.64 12.58
CA PHE A 203 12.91 4.91 11.67
C PHE A 203 12.56 3.71 10.80
N MET A 204 13.56 2.99 10.30
CA MET A 204 13.36 1.76 9.53
C MET A 204 12.77 0.63 10.37
N GLU A 205 13.14 0.52 11.64
CA GLU A 205 12.55 -0.44 12.57
C GLU A 205 11.06 -0.19 12.76
N ILE A 206 10.66 1.07 12.97
CA ILE A 206 9.25 1.46 13.09
C ILE A 206 8.47 1.12 11.81
N LEU A 207 9.01 1.48 10.66
CA LEU A 207 8.33 1.18 9.39
C LEU A 207 8.17 -0.34 9.16
N ARG A 208 9.11 -1.16 9.60
CA ARG A 208 9.07 -2.62 9.47
C ARG A 208 8.20 -3.32 10.51
N SER A 209 8.00 -2.72 11.68
CA SER A 209 7.24 -3.33 12.77
C SER A 209 5.77 -3.56 12.43
N ASN A 210 5.20 -2.79 11.48
CA ASN A 210 3.77 -2.73 11.16
C ASN A 210 2.86 -2.52 12.40
N VAL A 211 3.44 -2.23 13.56
CA VAL A 211 2.73 -1.94 14.81
C VAL A 211 2.78 -0.44 15.00
N TRP A 212 1.79 0.25 14.45
CA TRP A 212 1.70 1.69 14.58
C TRP A 212 0.58 2.03 15.54
N VAL A 213 0.93 2.71 16.63
CA VAL A 213 -0.05 3.27 17.54
C VAL A 213 -0.66 4.48 16.83
N MET A 214 -1.92 4.35 16.40
CA MET A 214 -2.69 5.51 15.96
C MET A 214 -3.24 6.17 17.23
N ASP A 215 -2.67 7.29 17.63
CA ASP A 215 -3.29 8.14 18.63
C ASP A 215 -4.56 8.73 18.03
N ASN A 216 -5.70 8.21 18.49
CA ASN A 216 -6.99 8.86 18.27
C ASN A 216 -7.07 10.07 19.23
N VAL A 217 -6.71 11.23 18.73
CA VAL A 217 -7.00 12.52 19.39
C VAL A 217 -8.20 13.17 18.71
#